data_00bd843c15ab7c1b971747df04c15a0d
#
_entry.id   00bd843c15ab7c1b971747df04c15a0d
#
_cell.length_a   1.000
_cell.length_b   1.000
_cell.length_c   1.000
_cell.angle_alpha   90.00
_cell.angle_beta   90.00
_cell.angle_gamma   90.00
#
_symmetry.space_group_name_H-M   'P 1'
#
loop_
_entity.id
_entity.type
_entity.pdbx_description
1 polymer ?
#
loop_
_entity_poly.entity_id
_entity_poly.type
_entity_poly.pdbx_seq_one_letter_code
_entity_poly.pdbx_strand_id
1 'polypeptide(L)'
;ANTAVSAALLGAANGLLPIGWIILNVIFLYQLTERAGYFKVLRESITTITTDRRLQLVLVAFSFGAFFEGAGGFGTPVAVTGAMLIGLGFAPLAASGLSLIANTAPVAFGALGSPLIALAGVTGLDLLELSGMVGRQLPFFSIIVPFWLVWAFCGFAGMAAIWPAILVGGAAFAIPQYLISNFHGPWLV
;
A
#
# COMPACT_ATOMS: atom_id res chain seq x y z
N ALA A 1 -0.43 -10.84 -37.42
CA ALA A 1 -1.50 -11.40 -36.56
C ALA A 1 -0.92 -12.40 -35.56
N ASN A 2 -0.10 -13.37 -35.98
CA ASN A 2 0.46 -14.41 -35.08
C ASN A 2 1.34 -13.80 -33.97
N THR A 3 2.18 -12.81 -34.28
CA THR A 3 3.06 -12.16 -33.30
C THR A 3 2.27 -11.43 -32.21
N ALA A 4 1.17 -10.75 -32.59
CA ALA A 4 0.32 -10.06 -31.62
C ALA A 4 -0.42 -11.05 -30.70
N VAL A 5 -0.92 -12.16 -31.25
CA VAL A 5 -1.56 -13.21 -30.48
C VAL A 5 -0.57 -13.89 -29.53
N SER A 6 0.65 -14.21 -30.02
CA SER A 6 1.70 -14.80 -29.18
C SER A 6 2.13 -13.87 -28.05
N ALA A 7 2.26 -12.57 -28.31
CA ALA A 7 2.58 -11.56 -27.30
C ALA A 7 1.46 -11.42 -26.26
N ALA A 8 0.19 -11.44 -26.69
CA ALA A 8 -0.95 -11.41 -25.78
C ALA A 8 -1.03 -12.66 -24.90
N LEU A 9 -0.81 -13.85 -25.45
CA LEU A 9 -0.77 -15.10 -24.71
C LEU A 9 0.39 -15.15 -23.72
N LEU A 10 1.57 -14.67 -24.11
CA LEU A 10 2.72 -14.57 -23.22
C LEU A 10 2.46 -13.60 -22.08
N GLY A 11 1.87 -12.44 -22.37
CA GLY A 11 1.47 -11.46 -21.35
C GLY A 11 0.43 -12.03 -20.38
N ALA A 12 -0.56 -12.74 -20.89
CA ALA A 12 -1.57 -13.42 -20.06
C ALA A 12 -0.94 -14.53 -19.20
N ALA A 13 -0.04 -15.33 -19.75
CA ALA A 13 0.66 -16.37 -18.99
C ALA A 13 1.56 -15.78 -17.89
N ASN A 14 2.30 -14.71 -18.17
CA ASN A 14 3.13 -13.99 -17.20
C ASN A 14 2.29 -13.28 -16.12
N GLY A 15 1.09 -12.81 -16.46
CA GLY A 15 0.17 -12.22 -15.49
C GLY A 15 -0.46 -13.29 -14.58
N LEU A 16 -0.97 -14.36 -15.19
CA LEU A 16 -1.70 -15.40 -14.45
C LEU A 16 -0.79 -16.31 -13.61
N LEU A 17 0.35 -16.74 -14.13
CA LEU A 17 1.20 -17.71 -13.43
C LEU A 17 1.99 -17.06 -12.28
N PRO A 18 2.89 -16.08 -12.48
CA PRO A 18 3.64 -15.51 -11.36
C PRO A 18 2.76 -14.66 -10.44
N ILE A 19 1.98 -13.71 -11.01
CA ILE A 19 1.21 -12.76 -10.21
C ILE A 19 0.01 -13.45 -9.55
N GLY A 20 -0.72 -14.29 -10.28
CA GLY A 20 -1.82 -15.09 -9.74
C GLY A 20 -1.36 -16.04 -8.64
N TRP A 21 -0.18 -16.63 -8.76
CA TRP A 21 0.42 -17.46 -7.72
C TRP A 21 0.74 -16.65 -6.45
N ILE A 22 1.31 -15.45 -6.60
CA ILE A 22 1.57 -14.55 -5.46
C ILE A 22 0.27 -14.20 -4.76
N ILE A 23 -0.76 -13.76 -5.50
CA ILE A 23 -2.08 -13.39 -4.96
C ILE A 23 -2.71 -14.56 -4.21
N LEU A 24 -2.66 -15.77 -4.78
CA LEU A 24 -3.23 -16.96 -4.16
C LEU A 24 -2.57 -17.28 -2.81
N ASN A 25 -1.23 -17.23 -2.76
CA ASN A 25 -0.50 -17.49 -1.53
C ASN A 25 -0.74 -16.40 -0.47
N VAL A 26 -0.87 -15.14 -0.88
CA VAL A 26 -1.18 -14.04 0.02
C VAL A 26 -2.58 -14.17 0.59
N ILE A 27 -3.59 -14.50 -0.23
CA ILE A 27 -4.96 -14.76 0.24
C ILE A 27 -4.99 -15.96 1.17
N PHE A 28 -4.24 -17.01 0.86
CA PHE A 28 -4.12 -18.18 1.72
C PHE A 28 -3.53 -17.82 3.09
N LEU A 29 -2.41 -17.08 3.12
CA LEU A 29 -1.79 -16.62 4.35
C LEU A 29 -2.74 -15.70 5.15
N TYR A 30 -3.44 -14.79 4.47
CA TYR A 30 -4.46 -13.95 5.08
C TYR A 30 -5.54 -14.78 5.77
N GLN A 31 -6.15 -15.74 5.05
CA GLN A 31 -7.18 -16.61 5.62
C GLN A 31 -6.67 -17.47 6.79
N LEU A 32 -5.44 -17.94 6.70
CA LEU A 32 -4.81 -18.70 7.78
C LEU A 32 -4.65 -17.84 9.04
N THR A 33 -4.17 -16.61 8.85
CA THR A 33 -3.98 -15.62 9.93
C THR A 33 -5.31 -15.23 10.57
N GLU A 34 -6.36 -15.07 9.76
CA GLU A 34 -7.71 -14.79 10.23
C GLU A 34 -8.28 -15.97 11.06
N ARG A 35 -8.19 -17.20 10.52
CA ARG A 35 -8.66 -18.41 11.20
C ARG A 35 -7.88 -18.71 12.48
N ALA A 36 -6.60 -18.39 12.53
CA ALA A 36 -5.76 -18.50 13.71
C ALA A 36 -6.07 -17.44 14.78
N GLY A 37 -6.93 -16.47 14.49
CA GLY A 37 -7.33 -15.42 15.42
C GLY A 37 -6.36 -14.26 15.58
N TYR A 38 -5.25 -14.22 14.84
CA TYR A 38 -4.25 -13.14 14.94
C TYR A 38 -4.80 -11.78 14.51
N PHE A 39 -5.75 -11.73 13.59
CA PHE A 39 -6.43 -10.47 13.25
C PHE A 39 -7.25 -9.89 14.40
N LYS A 40 -7.79 -10.75 15.28
CA LYS A 40 -8.46 -10.29 16.49
C LYS A 40 -7.48 -9.59 17.44
N VAL A 41 -6.30 -10.19 17.66
CA VAL A 41 -5.23 -9.60 18.48
C VAL A 41 -4.78 -8.27 17.91
N LEU A 42 -4.58 -8.20 16.58
CA LEU A 42 -4.18 -6.96 15.91
C LEU A 42 -5.24 -5.86 16.05
N ARG A 43 -6.53 -6.21 15.88
CA ARG A 43 -7.64 -5.27 16.08
C ARG A 43 -7.70 -4.76 17.51
N GLU A 44 -7.60 -5.65 18.48
CA GLU A 44 -7.57 -5.29 19.90
C GLU A 44 -6.40 -4.36 20.21
N SER A 45 -5.21 -4.64 19.68
CA SER A 45 -4.05 -3.77 19.82
C SER A 45 -4.30 -2.37 19.24
N ILE A 46 -4.91 -2.26 18.06
CA ILE A 46 -5.23 -0.95 17.45
C ILE A 46 -6.25 -0.19 18.28
N THR A 47 -7.28 -0.87 18.79
CA THR A 47 -8.31 -0.24 19.65
C THR A 47 -7.78 0.21 20.99
N THR A 48 -6.72 -0.42 21.51
CA THR A 48 -6.03 0.05 22.73
C THR A 48 -5.19 1.30 22.49
N ILE A 49 -4.66 1.49 21.26
CA ILE A 49 -3.88 2.68 20.91
C ILE A 49 -4.81 3.90 20.80
N THR A 50 -5.95 3.76 20.12
CA THR A 50 -6.90 4.85 19.93
C THR A 50 -8.31 4.35 19.64
N THR A 51 -9.28 5.09 20.17
CA THR A 51 -10.70 4.92 19.85
C THR A 51 -11.18 5.86 18.75
N ASP A 52 -10.36 6.85 18.35
CA ASP A 52 -10.70 7.78 17.28
C ASP A 52 -10.61 7.07 15.92
N ARG A 53 -11.74 6.96 15.24
CA ARG A 53 -11.84 6.32 13.92
C ARG A 53 -10.93 6.92 12.86
N ARG A 54 -10.65 8.21 12.96
CA ARG A 54 -9.74 8.91 12.02
C ARG A 54 -8.31 8.45 12.19
N LEU A 55 -7.87 8.30 13.43
CA LEU A 55 -6.54 7.77 13.75
C LEU A 55 -6.43 6.28 13.43
N GLN A 56 -7.50 5.49 13.71
CA GLN A 56 -7.57 4.10 13.28
C GLN A 56 -7.43 3.96 11.76
N LEU A 57 -8.08 4.85 11.01
CA LEU A 57 -7.98 4.88 9.55
C LEU A 57 -6.55 5.13 9.08
N VAL A 58 -5.85 6.13 9.64
CA VAL A 58 -4.45 6.43 9.30
C VAL A 58 -3.55 5.25 9.66
N LEU A 59 -3.70 4.67 10.85
CA LEU A 59 -2.90 3.53 11.27
C LEU A 59 -3.13 2.30 10.38
N VAL A 60 -4.39 1.94 10.12
CA VAL A 60 -4.73 0.71 9.40
C VAL A 60 -4.56 0.87 7.90
N ALA A 61 -5.26 1.86 7.30
CA ALA A 61 -5.25 1.98 5.84
C ALA A 61 -3.91 2.50 5.31
N PHE A 62 -3.33 3.52 5.96
CA PHE A 62 -2.09 4.13 5.49
C PHE A 62 -0.85 3.39 6.01
N SER A 63 -0.63 3.31 7.33
CA SER A 63 0.63 2.79 7.87
C SER A 63 0.77 1.28 7.68
N PHE A 64 -0.25 0.49 8.07
CA PHE A 64 -0.24 -0.96 7.79
C PHE A 64 -0.37 -1.25 6.30
N GLY A 65 -1.16 -0.45 5.56
CA GLY A 65 -1.27 -0.55 4.11
C GLY A 65 0.08 -0.40 3.42
N ALA A 66 0.87 0.61 3.79
CA ALA A 66 2.21 0.81 3.25
C ALA A 66 3.16 -0.37 3.57
N PHE A 67 3.11 -0.89 4.80
CA PHE A 67 3.88 -2.07 5.19
C PHE A 67 3.52 -3.30 4.34
N PHE A 68 2.22 -3.60 4.18
CA PHE A 68 1.77 -4.73 3.37
C PHE A 68 2.05 -4.52 1.87
N GLU A 69 2.01 -3.29 1.37
CA GLU A 69 2.37 -3.00 -0.02
C GLU A 69 3.85 -3.25 -0.25
N GLY A 70 4.72 -2.78 0.64
CA GLY A 70 6.16 -3.05 0.56
C GLY A 70 6.47 -4.55 0.55
N ALA A 71 5.82 -5.32 1.43
CA ALA A 71 6.07 -6.76 1.57
C ALA A 71 5.44 -7.59 0.45
N GLY A 72 4.18 -7.33 0.08
CA GLY A 72 3.38 -8.19 -0.80
C GLY A 72 3.00 -7.57 -2.15
N GLY A 73 2.75 -6.27 -2.18
CA GLY A 73 2.28 -5.57 -3.38
C GLY A 73 0.96 -6.10 -3.95
N PHE A 74 0.72 -5.83 -5.23
CA PHE A 74 -0.34 -6.43 -6.07
C PHE A 74 -1.76 -6.36 -5.48
N GLY A 75 -2.10 -5.27 -4.75
CA GLY A 75 -3.43 -5.09 -4.16
C GLY A 75 -3.69 -5.85 -2.86
N THR A 76 -2.73 -6.62 -2.37
CA THR A 76 -2.78 -7.28 -1.06
C THR A 76 -3.14 -6.31 0.07
N PRO A 77 -2.51 -5.12 0.15
CA PRO A 77 -2.81 -4.17 1.22
C PRO A 77 -4.28 -3.77 1.23
N VAL A 78 -4.86 -3.52 0.06
CA VAL A 78 -6.26 -3.09 -0.05
C VAL A 78 -7.22 -4.15 0.50
N ALA A 79 -6.98 -5.43 0.21
CA ALA A 79 -7.78 -6.53 0.73
C ALA A 79 -7.64 -6.66 2.25
N VAL A 80 -6.41 -6.63 2.76
CA VAL A 80 -6.12 -6.79 4.19
C VAL A 80 -6.63 -5.59 4.99
N THR A 81 -6.26 -4.36 4.60
CA THR A 81 -6.67 -3.15 5.32
C THR A 81 -8.16 -2.90 5.23
N GLY A 82 -8.78 -3.20 4.08
CA GLY A 82 -10.23 -3.15 3.91
C GLY A 82 -10.96 -4.08 4.88
N ALA A 83 -10.51 -5.34 5.00
CA ALA A 83 -11.07 -6.28 5.96
C ALA A 83 -10.84 -5.85 7.42
N MET A 84 -9.67 -5.29 7.74
CA MET A 84 -9.39 -4.75 9.08
C MET A 84 -10.30 -3.57 9.41
N LEU A 85 -10.52 -2.63 8.48
CA LEU A 85 -11.42 -1.51 8.66
C LEU A 85 -12.87 -1.97 8.86
N ILE A 86 -13.34 -2.95 8.08
CA ILE A 86 -14.66 -3.56 8.27
C ILE A 86 -14.75 -4.18 9.67
N GLY A 87 -13.73 -4.88 10.11
CA GLY A 87 -13.62 -5.41 11.45
C GLY A 87 -13.67 -4.34 12.56
N LEU A 88 -13.21 -3.13 12.30
CA LEU A 88 -13.33 -1.96 13.18
C LEU A 88 -14.69 -1.24 13.06
N GLY A 89 -15.61 -1.72 12.23
CA GLY A 89 -16.96 -1.20 12.07
C GLY A 89 -17.10 -0.11 10.99
N PHE A 90 -16.18 -0.01 10.05
CA PHE A 90 -16.35 0.81 8.85
C PHE A 90 -17.32 0.12 7.88
N ALA A 91 -18.13 0.91 7.15
CA ALA A 91 -18.98 0.36 6.10
C ALA A 91 -18.11 -0.26 4.99
N PRO A 92 -18.46 -1.46 4.45
CA PRO A 92 -17.61 -2.18 3.50
C PRO A 92 -17.18 -1.38 2.28
N LEU A 93 -18.10 -0.62 1.69
CA LEU A 93 -17.80 0.21 0.51
C LEU A 93 -16.82 1.34 0.86
N ALA A 94 -17.02 2.00 2.01
CA ALA A 94 -16.12 3.04 2.50
C ALA A 94 -14.73 2.47 2.83
N ALA A 95 -14.68 1.32 3.52
CA ALA A 95 -13.43 0.64 3.85
C ALA A 95 -12.61 0.32 2.59
N SER A 96 -13.26 -0.22 1.56
CA SER A 96 -12.61 -0.54 0.28
C SER A 96 -12.10 0.71 -0.43
N GLY A 97 -12.92 1.75 -0.54
CA GLY A 97 -12.53 3.02 -1.19
C GLY A 97 -11.39 3.73 -0.45
N LEU A 98 -11.45 3.77 0.89
CA LEU A 98 -10.41 4.39 1.71
C LEU A 98 -9.09 3.61 1.65
N SER A 99 -9.14 2.27 1.61
CA SER A 99 -7.94 1.44 1.42
C SER A 99 -7.30 1.66 0.05
N LEU A 100 -8.10 1.85 -1.00
CA LEU A 100 -7.59 2.20 -2.34
C LEU A 100 -6.91 3.57 -2.35
N ILE A 101 -7.50 4.59 -1.71
CA ILE A 101 -6.88 5.91 -1.59
C ILE A 101 -5.53 5.80 -0.87
N ALA A 102 -5.49 5.10 0.26
CA ALA A 102 -4.26 4.94 1.03
C ALA A 102 -3.15 4.23 0.26
N ASN A 103 -3.51 3.25 -0.58
CA ASN A 103 -2.56 2.46 -1.38
C ASN A 103 -1.84 3.28 -2.47
N THR A 104 -2.32 4.45 -2.82
CA THR A 104 -1.68 5.28 -3.87
C THR A 104 -0.28 5.77 -3.49
N ALA A 105 0.04 5.88 -2.21
CA ALA A 105 1.35 6.35 -1.75
C ALA A 105 2.48 5.31 -1.92
N PRO A 106 2.33 4.05 -1.47
CA PRO A 106 3.41 3.06 -1.49
C PRO A 106 3.53 2.28 -2.80
N VAL A 107 2.54 2.34 -3.70
CA VAL A 107 2.36 1.40 -4.83
C VAL A 107 3.59 1.28 -5.77
N ALA A 108 4.36 2.34 -5.98
CA ALA A 108 5.49 2.29 -6.90
C ALA A 108 6.67 1.45 -6.38
N PHE A 109 6.79 1.30 -5.07
CA PHE A 109 7.80 0.49 -4.41
C PHE A 109 7.24 -0.83 -3.86
N GLY A 110 6.00 -1.16 -4.21
CA GLY A 110 5.34 -2.38 -3.75
C GLY A 110 6.07 -3.65 -4.15
N ALA A 111 5.83 -4.74 -3.43
CA ALA A 111 6.46 -6.04 -3.65
C ALA A 111 7.98 -5.95 -3.83
N LEU A 112 8.66 -5.31 -2.86
CA LEU A 112 10.11 -5.13 -2.87
C LEU A 112 10.64 -4.40 -4.12
N GLY A 113 9.89 -3.42 -4.61
CA GLY A 113 10.27 -2.60 -5.77
C GLY A 113 10.06 -3.26 -7.12
N SER A 114 9.27 -4.33 -7.19
CA SER A 114 9.01 -5.07 -8.44
C SER A 114 8.51 -4.20 -9.60
N PRO A 115 7.69 -3.15 -9.41
CA PRO A 115 7.30 -2.26 -10.52
C PRO A 115 8.48 -1.53 -11.15
N LEU A 116 9.44 -1.09 -10.34
CA LEU A 116 10.65 -0.41 -10.83
C LEU A 116 11.62 -1.40 -11.51
N ILE A 117 11.73 -2.60 -10.99
CA ILE A 117 12.52 -3.67 -11.62
C ILE A 117 11.95 -4.00 -13.00
N ALA A 118 10.63 -4.12 -13.11
CA ALA A 118 9.97 -4.35 -14.38
C ALA A 118 10.19 -3.16 -15.36
N LEU A 119 10.09 -1.93 -14.86
CA LEU A 119 10.34 -0.73 -15.66
C LEU A 119 11.78 -0.69 -16.18
N ALA A 120 12.78 -0.99 -15.35
CA ALA A 120 14.18 -1.08 -15.75
C ALA A 120 14.38 -2.15 -16.84
N GLY A 121 13.74 -3.32 -16.69
CA GLY A 121 13.81 -4.40 -17.67
C GLY A 121 13.23 -4.05 -19.05
N VAL A 122 12.16 -3.23 -19.08
CA VAL A 122 11.52 -2.82 -20.33
C VAL A 122 12.23 -1.64 -20.99
N THR A 123 12.73 -0.68 -20.19
CA THR A 123 13.34 0.54 -20.69
C THR A 123 14.84 0.43 -20.94
N GLY A 124 15.52 -0.52 -20.29
CA GLY A 124 16.97 -0.64 -20.27
C GLY A 124 17.68 0.46 -19.47
N LEU A 125 16.94 1.24 -18.68
CA LEU A 125 17.50 2.28 -17.81
C LEU A 125 18.05 1.66 -16.52
N ASP A 126 19.01 2.36 -15.89
CA ASP A 126 19.56 1.91 -14.62
C ASP A 126 18.52 1.92 -13.50
N LEU A 127 18.46 0.84 -12.73
CA LEU A 127 17.46 0.64 -11.68
C LEU A 127 17.62 1.64 -10.53
N LEU A 128 18.86 1.99 -10.16
CA LEU A 128 19.11 2.93 -9.07
C LEU A 128 18.76 4.36 -9.47
N GLU A 129 19.01 4.72 -10.72
CA GLU A 129 18.59 6.02 -11.27
C GLU A 129 17.07 6.15 -11.29
N LEU A 130 16.36 5.10 -11.75
CA LEU A 130 14.90 5.03 -11.73
C LEU A 130 14.35 5.13 -10.31
N SER A 131 14.92 4.36 -9.37
CA SER A 131 14.55 4.40 -7.96
C SER A 131 14.70 5.81 -7.36
N GLY A 132 15.85 6.44 -7.58
CA GLY A 132 16.12 7.79 -7.10
C GLY A 132 15.20 8.84 -7.73
N MET A 133 14.88 8.72 -9.03
CA MET A 133 13.96 9.62 -9.71
C MET A 133 12.54 9.54 -9.15
N VAL A 134 12.01 8.33 -8.99
CA VAL A 134 10.68 8.08 -8.41
C VAL A 134 10.66 8.50 -6.94
N GLY A 135 11.72 8.19 -6.19
CA GLY A 135 11.87 8.57 -4.79
C GLY A 135 12.03 10.06 -4.51
N ARG A 136 12.25 10.89 -5.52
CA ARG A 136 12.21 12.37 -5.40
C ARG A 136 10.81 12.92 -5.68
N GLN A 137 9.99 12.20 -6.41
CA GLN A 137 8.65 12.65 -6.78
C GLN A 137 7.58 12.21 -5.77
N LEU A 138 7.62 10.95 -5.35
CA LEU A 138 6.55 10.35 -4.54
C LEU A 138 6.46 10.84 -3.09
N PRO A 139 7.52 11.23 -2.38
CA PRO A 139 7.42 11.66 -0.98
C PRO A 139 6.43 12.81 -0.76
N PHE A 140 6.28 13.72 -1.73
CA PHE A 140 5.28 14.79 -1.67
C PHE A 140 3.86 14.23 -1.64
N PHE A 141 3.58 13.23 -2.48
CA PHE A 141 2.29 12.55 -2.50
C PHE A 141 2.09 11.70 -1.24
N SER A 142 3.14 11.06 -0.74
CA SER A 142 3.11 10.27 0.48
C SER A 142 2.75 11.09 1.72
N ILE A 143 3.10 12.39 1.74
CA ILE A 143 2.64 13.32 2.78
C ILE A 143 1.18 13.74 2.54
N ILE A 144 0.76 13.96 1.29
CA ILE A 144 -0.58 14.46 0.97
C ILE A 144 -1.65 13.37 1.11
N VAL A 145 -1.35 12.14 0.73
CA VAL A 145 -2.31 11.03 0.71
C VAL A 145 -3.00 10.80 2.05
N PRO A 146 -2.35 10.76 3.22
CA PRO A 146 -3.06 10.60 4.48
C PRO A 146 -3.96 11.78 4.84
N PHE A 147 -3.67 13.01 4.39
CA PHE A 147 -4.59 14.13 4.50
C PHE A 147 -5.82 13.93 3.62
N TRP A 148 -5.63 13.55 2.36
CA TRP A 148 -6.73 13.22 1.45
C TRP A 148 -7.59 12.07 2.00
N LEU A 149 -6.97 11.03 2.53
CA LEU A 149 -7.63 9.89 3.14
C LEU A 149 -8.60 10.30 4.25
N VAL A 150 -8.13 11.10 5.21
CA VAL A 150 -8.95 11.56 6.33
C VAL A 150 -9.99 12.58 5.88
N TRP A 151 -9.66 13.45 4.94
CA TRP A 151 -10.60 14.37 4.34
C TRP A 151 -11.76 13.65 3.63
N ALA A 152 -11.45 12.62 2.84
CA ALA A 152 -12.47 11.79 2.18
C ALA A 152 -13.39 11.07 3.18
N PHE A 153 -12.86 10.72 4.36
CA PHE A 153 -13.62 10.02 5.39
C PHE A 153 -14.54 10.94 6.19
N CYS A 154 -14.07 12.09 6.66
CA CYS A 154 -14.80 12.93 7.62
C CYS A 154 -14.83 14.43 7.30
N GLY A 155 -14.44 14.82 6.07
CA GLY A 155 -14.42 16.20 5.63
C GLY A 155 -13.25 17.02 6.19
N PHE A 156 -13.18 18.29 5.76
CA PHE A 156 -12.05 19.18 6.05
C PHE A 156 -11.88 19.47 7.55
N ALA A 157 -12.97 19.73 8.26
CA ALA A 157 -12.92 20.03 9.69
C ALA A 157 -12.39 18.84 10.51
N GLY A 158 -12.83 17.62 10.16
CA GLY A 158 -12.36 16.40 10.80
C GLY A 158 -10.88 16.13 10.54
N MET A 159 -10.41 16.37 9.33
CA MET A 159 -9.00 16.28 8.96
C MET A 159 -8.16 17.33 9.72
N ALA A 160 -8.59 18.59 9.74
CA ALA A 160 -7.89 19.67 10.42
C ALA A 160 -7.77 19.45 11.93
N ALA A 161 -8.72 18.74 12.55
CA ALA A 161 -8.68 18.47 13.98
C ALA A 161 -7.53 17.51 14.41
N ILE A 162 -7.03 16.66 13.48
CA ILE A 162 -5.97 15.69 13.76
C ILE A 162 -4.76 15.86 12.84
N TRP A 163 -4.60 17.04 12.20
CA TRP A 163 -3.54 17.29 11.22
C TRP A 163 -2.10 16.92 11.70
N PRO A 164 -1.72 17.13 12.99
CA PRO A 164 -0.37 16.77 13.42
C PRO A 164 -0.11 15.26 13.34
N ALA A 165 -1.10 14.45 13.73
CA ALA A 165 -0.97 13.00 13.64
C ALA A 165 -0.90 12.53 12.18
N ILE A 166 -1.68 13.14 11.28
CA ILE A 166 -1.65 12.86 9.84
C ILE A 166 -0.29 13.21 9.27
N LEU A 167 0.26 14.38 9.62
CA LEU A 167 1.57 14.83 9.17
C LEU A 167 2.69 13.90 9.65
N VAL A 168 2.66 13.48 10.91
CA VAL A 168 3.63 12.51 11.45
C VAL A 168 3.56 11.19 10.69
N GLY A 169 2.36 10.65 10.44
CA GLY A 169 2.18 9.43 9.67
C GLY A 169 2.74 9.55 8.24
N GLY A 170 2.38 10.63 7.54
CA GLY A 170 2.88 10.90 6.18
C GLY A 170 4.40 11.11 6.13
N ALA A 171 4.96 11.88 7.06
CA ALA A 171 6.39 12.15 7.13
C ALA A 171 7.20 10.90 7.51
N ALA A 172 6.68 10.08 8.43
CA ALA A 172 7.31 8.82 8.84
C ALA A 172 7.44 7.83 7.69
N PHE A 173 6.59 7.91 6.68
CA PHE A 173 6.70 7.13 5.44
C PHE A 173 7.54 7.86 4.37
N ALA A 174 7.27 9.14 4.12
CA ALA A 174 7.88 9.92 3.04
C ALA A 174 9.41 10.11 3.22
N ILE A 175 9.86 10.32 4.46
CA ILE A 175 11.29 10.52 4.74
C ILE A 175 12.11 9.25 4.47
N PRO A 176 11.78 8.08 5.02
CA PRO A 176 12.44 6.82 4.64
C PRO A 176 12.32 6.51 3.16
N GLN A 177 11.15 6.74 2.55
CA GLN A 177 10.95 6.56 1.11
C GLN A 177 11.97 7.36 0.29
N TYR A 178 12.17 8.65 0.61
CA TYR A 178 13.16 9.48 -0.06
C TYR A 178 14.59 8.97 0.18
N LEU A 179 14.96 8.71 1.43
CA LEU A 179 16.32 8.31 1.79
C LEU A 179 16.68 6.95 1.19
N ILE A 180 15.84 5.95 1.38
CA ILE A 180 16.14 4.59 0.94
C ILE A 180 16.17 4.51 -0.60
N SER A 181 15.20 5.11 -1.29
CA SER A 181 15.13 5.08 -2.75
C SER A 181 16.33 5.74 -3.44
N ASN A 182 16.91 6.77 -2.83
CA ASN A 182 18.05 7.47 -3.40
C ASN A 182 19.42 6.89 -3.02
N PHE A 183 19.54 6.18 -1.86
CA PHE A 183 20.81 5.71 -1.37
C PHE A 183 20.97 4.18 -1.36
N HIS A 184 19.85 3.42 -1.34
CA HIS A 184 19.87 1.95 -1.29
C HIS A 184 19.13 1.27 -2.45
N GLY A 185 18.29 2.02 -3.17
CA GLY A 185 17.48 1.48 -4.26
C GLY A 185 16.06 1.09 -3.84
N PRO A 186 15.30 0.39 -4.68
CA PRO A 186 13.86 0.23 -4.53
C PRO A 186 13.39 -0.85 -3.54
N TRP A 187 14.28 -1.72 -3.07
CA TRP A 187 13.88 -2.97 -2.39
C TRP A 187 13.39 -2.80 -0.95
N LEU A 188 13.81 -1.75 -0.26
CA LEU A 188 13.54 -1.52 1.17
C LEU A 188 12.74 -0.23 1.45
N VAL A 189 12.15 0.35 0.41
CA VAL A 189 11.38 1.61 0.50
C VAL A 189 9.99 1.42 1.15
#